data_041fd41f41ec9640e9b502c7f78841a2
#
_entry.id   041fd41f41ec9640e9b502c7f78841a2
#
_cell.length_a   1.000
_cell.length_b   1.000
_cell.length_c   1.000
_cell.angle_alpha   90.00
_cell.angle_beta   90.00
_cell.angle_gamma   90.00
#
_symmetry.space_group_name_H-M   'P 1'
#
loop_
_entity.id
_entity.type
_entity.pdbx_description
1 polymer ?
#
loop_
_entity_poly.entity_id
_entity_poly.type
_entity_poly.pdbx_seq_one_letter_code
_entity_poly.pdbx_strand_id
1 'polypeptide(L)'
;MYANAQPLSPLRFIERSAEVFPQREAIVYGDQSWTYQAFERDVRRFATALLPHLPPLSVSGDDAAASGDAAGQGYLGAEQLTRSLPTVAVIAPNLPAMLMAHYAVPAAGAVLVPLNPRLSTRELDYILEHSEARVVIADSSVLDSVAAAIEGKDGITLVQLPDEQAGIEPVREHSHGEKIPTFDEFIDVEPREAGRAASSGERGVSYGVTDENSPITLNYTSGTTGRPKGVLYGHRGAYLNSLGEVFHNGFDGATRYLWTLPMFHCNGWCTTWAVTAAGGTHVCLRAVRPDAIWDAFDNQGITHLCGAPAVCSIIVDADEAHALDNPIRITTAGAPPAPSIIERLESAGFGIVHVYGLTEVFGPITICEPQEEWKELSPQDRAQQMSRQGVGMVQAESARIVDTEMNDVPKDGEALGEVVLRGNNVMIGYYKDPEATEQAFFGGWFHTGDLGVMHPNGYIQLRDRAKDIIISGGENISSIEVEQALYSHPDVIDVAVIGVAHEKWGERPVAHVVRSAGSSVTGEELREHVRERLSGFKVPDTVTFSDELPRTATGKVRKNLLRG
;
A
#
# COMPACT_ATOMS: atom_id res chain seq x y z
N MET A 1 10.96 25.66 23.55
CA MET A 1 10.65 25.60 22.10
C MET A 1 11.93 25.89 21.34
N TYR A 2 12.40 24.98 20.53
CA TYR A 2 13.61 25.22 19.71
C TYR A 2 13.21 26.12 18.54
N ALA A 3 13.66 27.36 18.54
CA ALA A 3 13.25 28.40 17.57
C ALA A 3 13.56 28.06 16.10
N ASN A 4 14.41 27.06 15.85
CA ASN A 4 14.91 26.68 14.54
C ASN A 4 14.40 25.30 14.05
N ALA A 5 13.59 24.59 14.83
CA ALA A 5 12.99 23.33 14.43
C ALA A 5 11.55 23.57 13.95
N GLN A 6 11.19 22.92 12.85
CA GLN A 6 9.82 22.90 12.33
C GLN A 6 9.31 21.47 12.36
N PRO A 7 8.03 21.24 12.70
CA PRO A 7 7.40 19.94 12.60
C PRO A 7 7.50 19.39 11.19
N LEU A 8 7.76 18.08 11.08
CA LEU A 8 7.90 17.38 9.81
C LEU A 8 6.53 17.16 9.16
N SER A 9 6.43 17.45 7.87
CA SER A 9 5.25 17.17 7.06
C SER A 9 5.64 16.98 5.59
N PRO A 10 5.17 15.90 4.91
CA PRO A 10 5.47 15.67 3.50
C PRO A 10 4.82 16.71 2.58
N LEU A 11 3.87 17.50 3.08
CA LEU A 11 3.22 18.58 2.32
C LEU A 11 4.24 19.64 1.86
N ARG A 12 5.34 19.80 2.61
CA ARG A 12 6.42 20.72 2.23
C ARG A 12 7.16 20.32 0.96
N PHE A 13 7.03 19.08 0.53
CA PHE A 13 7.70 18.61 -0.68
C PHE A 13 7.13 19.27 -1.95
N ILE A 14 5.80 19.42 -2.04
CA ILE A 14 5.20 20.09 -3.19
C ILE A 14 5.53 21.58 -3.23
N GLU A 15 5.48 22.28 -2.06
CA GLU A 15 5.88 23.68 -1.95
C GLU A 15 7.30 23.89 -2.47
N ARG A 16 8.25 23.10 -1.96
CA ARG A 16 9.65 23.16 -2.39
C ARG A 16 9.82 22.85 -3.88
N SER A 17 9.17 21.80 -4.38
CA SER A 17 9.35 21.38 -5.77
C SER A 17 8.73 22.37 -6.76
N ALA A 18 7.62 23.02 -6.39
CA ALA A 18 7.04 24.11 -7.17
C ALA A 18 7.93 25.38 -7.17
N GLU A 19 8.62 25.65 -6.06
CA GLU A 19 9.56 26.77 -5.98
C GLU A 19 10.84 26.51 -6.80
N VAL A 20 11.42 25.33 -6.67
CA VAL A 20 12.72 25.00 -7.28
C VAL A 20 12.58 24.59 -8.75
N PHE A 21 11.50 23.90 -9.11
CA PHE A 21 11.29 23.35 -10.45
C PHE A 21 9.93 23.75 -11.06
N PRO A 22 9.53 25.03 -11.06
CA PRO A 22 8.16 25.46 -11.40
C PRO A 22 7.68 24.96 -12.77
N GLN A 23 8.57 24.89 -13.75
CA GLN A 23 8.24 24.50 -15.13
C GLN A 23 8.51 23.02 -15.45
N ARG A 24 9.07 22.24 -14.48
CA ARG A 24 9.30 20.82 -14.69
C ARG A 24 7.96 20.08 -14.67
N GLU A 25 7.82 19.10 -15.56
CA GLU A 25 6.67 18.20 -15.59
C GLU A 25 6.58 17.39 -14.29
N ALA A 26 5.46 17.51 -13.59
CA ALA A 26 5.20 16.84 -12.32
C ALA A 26 4.27 15.66 -12.47
N ILE A 27 3.23 15.80 -13.32
CA ILE A 27 2.22 14.76 -13.54
C ILE A 27 2.00 14.61 -15.04
N VAL A 28 1.84 13.36 -15.48
CA VAL A 28 1.38 12.98 -16.82
C VAL A 28 0.20 12.03 -16.67
N TYR A 29 -0.86 12.25 -17.42
CA TYR A 29 -2.00 11.36 -17.54
C TYR A 29 -2.57 11.41 -18.95
N GLY A 30 -2.38 10.36 -19.73
CA GLY A 30 -2.70 10.33 -21.16
C GLY A 30 -1.99 11.45 -21.93
N ASP A 31 -2.75 12.34 -22.54
CA ASP A 31 -2.26 13.51 -23.27
C ASP A 31 -2.17 14.80 -22.42
N GLN A 32 -2.56 14.72 -21.14
CA GLN A 32 -2.52 15.84 -20.21
C GLN A 32 -1.23 15.83 -19.37
N SER A 33 -0.70 17.00 -19.09
CA SER A 33 0.44 17.15 -18.17
C SER A 33 0.31 18.39 -17.29
N TRP A 34 0.91 18.31 -16.09
CA TRP A 34 0.99 19.40 -15.13
C TRP A 34 2.45 19.68 -14.80
N THR A 35 2.84 20.95 -14.85
CA THR A 35 4.10 21.39 -14.23
C THR A 35 3.96 21.39 -12.71
N TYR A 36 5.08 21.44 -11.98
CA TYR A 36 5.04 21.56 -10.51
C TYR A 36 4.30 22.81 -10.04
N GLN A 37 4.42 23.92 -10.76
CA GLN A 37 3.66 25.14 -10.49
C GLN A 37 2.15 24.94 -10.68
N ALA A 38 1.74 24.24 -11.75
CA ALA A 38 0.33 23.93 -11.99
C ALA A 38 -0.21 22.94 -10.94
N PHE A 39 0.56 21.91 -10.61
CA PHE A 39 0.20 20.91 -9.60
C PHE A 39 -0.02 21.57 -8.23
N GLU A 40 0.92 22.40 -7.78
CA GLU A 40 0.82 23.11 -6.49
C GLU A 40 -0.37 24.08 -6.46
N ARG A 41 -0.59 24.84 -7.54
CA ARG A 41 -1.76 25.71 -7.68
C ARG A 41 -3.08 24.95 -7.55
N ASP A 42 -3.22 23.82 -8.25
CA ASP A 42 -4.44 23.03 -8.24
C ASP A 42 -4.64 22.32 -6.89
N VAL A 43 -3.57 21.92 -6.21
CA VAL A 43 -3.61 21.47 -4.80
C VAL A 43 -4.16 22.56 -3.88
N ARG A 44 -3.73 23.84 -4.03
CA ARG A 44 -4.27 24.96 -3.24
C ARG A 44 -5.74 25.26 -3.56
N ARG A 45 -6.14 25.17 -4.84
CA ARG A 45 -7.56 25.30 -5.23
C ARG A 45 -8.39 24.23 -4.56
N PHE A 46 -7.94 22.98 -4.65
CA PHE A 46 -8.63 21.86 -4.04
C PHE A 46 -8.70 22.01 -2.50
N ALA A 47 -7.60 22.30 -1.83
CA ALA A 47 -7.62 22.56 -0.39
C ALA A 47 -8.56 23.71 -0.01
N THR A 48 -8.61 24.79 -0.80
CA THR A 48 -9.52 25.93 -0.59
C THR A 48 -10.97 25.53 -0.74
N ALA A 49 -11.31 24.72 -1.75
CA ALA A 49 -12.65 24.21 -1.98
C ALA A 49 -13.18 23.32 -0.84
N LEU A 50 -12.29 22.63 -0.14
CA LEU A 50 -12.64 21.78 1.01
C LEU A 50 -13.03 22.60 2.26
N LEU A 51 -12.48 23.78 2.47
CA LEU A 51 -12.61 24.54 3.73
C LEU A 51 -14.05 24.77 4.19
N PRO A 52 -15.02 25.13 3.32
CA PRO A 52 -16.41 25.35 3.74
C PRO A 52 -17.13 24.07 4.22
N HIS A 53 -16.65 22.91 3.83
CA HIS A 53 -17.27 21.60 4.12
C HIS A 53 -16.69 20.94 5.37
N LEU A 54 -15.62 21.49 5.93
CA LEU A 54 -14.96 20.95 7.11
C LEU A 54 -15.43 21.68 8.38
N PRO A 55 -15.55 20.97 9.53
CA PRO A 55 -15.93 21.60 10.78
C PRO A 55 -14.88 22.66 11.20
N PRO A 56 -15.23 23.71 11.95
CA PRO A 56 -14.27 24.65 12.52
C PRO A 56 -13.16 23.92 13.29
N LEU A 57 -11.95 24.52 13.35
CA LEU A 57 -10.91 24.00 14.23
C LEU A 57 -11.39 24.12 15.67
N SER A 58 -11.43 23.01 16.41
CA SER A 58 -11.67 23.07 17.85
C SER A 58 -10.46 23.70 18.53
N VAL A 59 -10.61 24.92 19.00
CA VAL A 59 -9.62 25.59 19.86
C VAL A 59 -9.84 25.09 21.28
N SER A 60 -9.50 23.83 21.57
CA SER A 60 -9.42 23.37 22.95
C SER A 60 -8.01 23.70 23.46
N GLY A 61 -7.93 24.59 24.46
CA GLY A 61 -6.67 25.00 25.10
C GLY A 61 -5.95 23.85 25.85
N ASP A 62 -6.49 22.63 25.82
CA ASP A 62 -5.96 21.44 26.49
C ASP A 62 -5.06 20.57 25.60
N ASP A 63 -5.05 20.80 24.28
CA ASP A 63 -4.23 20.00 23.34
C ASP A 63 -2.70 20.21 23.53
N ALA A 64 -2.29 21.27 24.23
CA ALA A 64 -0.87 21.54 24.50
C ALA A 64 -0.34 20.82 25.77
N ALA A 65 -1.22 20.31 26.62
CA ALA A 65 -0.83 19.68 27.89
C ALA A 65 -0.72 18.14 27.82
N ALA A 66 -1.30 17.51 26.80
CA ALA A 66 -1.30 16.05 26.65
C ALA A 66 0.02 15.46 26.11
N SER A 67 0.99 16.30 25.73
CA SER A 67 2.29 15.85 25.23
C SER A 67 3.32 15.52 26.33
N GLY A 68 2.94 15.59 27.62
CA GLY A 68 3.89 15.60 28.74
C GLY A 68 4.31 14.24 29.29
N ASP A 69 3.52 13.16 29.16
CA ASP A 69 3.77 11.91 29.89
C ASP A 69 3.87 10.63 29.03
N ALA A 70 3.77 10.73 27.70
CA ALA A 70 3.95 9.58 26.81
C ALA A 70 5.40 9.46 26.26
N ALA A 71 6.39 9.90 27.02
CA ALA A 71 7.80 9.73 26.66
C ALA A 71 8.17 8.24 26.73
N GLY A 72 7.91 7.51 25.65
CA GLY A 72 8.29 6.11 25.50
C GLY A 72 7.35 5.24 24.68
N GLN A 73 6.09 5.66 24.45
CA GLN A 73 5.15 4.91 23.62
C GLN A 73 4.91 5.68 22.31
N GLY A 74 5.33 5.11 21.17
CA GLY A 74 5.26 5.75 19.85
C GLY A 74 3.85 5.83 19.24
N TYR A 75 2.77 5.54 19.98
CA TYR A 75 1.38 5.57 19.52
C TYR A 75 0.52 6.51 20.39
N LEU A 76 -0.59 6.98 19.79
CA LEU A 76 -1.55 7.85 20.47
C LEU A 76 -2.27 7.10 21.62
N GLY A 77 -2.55 7.82 22.71
CA GLY A 77 -3.38 7.29 23.80
C GLY A 77 -4.83 7.00 23.35
N ALA A 78 -5.56 6.20 24.12
CA ALA A 78 -6.93 5.77 23.81
C ALA A 78 -7.88 6.96 23.50
N GLU A 79 -7.78 8.06 24.22
CA GLU A 79 -8.60 9.25 24.02
C GLU A 79 -8.34 9.91 22.66
N GLN A 80 -7.08 9.96 22.21
CA GLN A 80 -6.70 10.53 20.92
C GLN A 80 -7.13 9.65 19.74
N LEU A 81 -7.09 8.32 19.91
CA LEU A 81 -7.52 7.37 18.88
C LEU A 81 -9.04 7.37 18.67
N THR A 82 -9.83 7.74 19.69
CA THR A 82 -11.30 7.76 19.63
C THR A 82 -11.87 9.12 19.24
N ARG A 83 -11.03 10.16 19.14
CA ARG A 83 -11.48 11.50 18.76
C ARG A 83 -11.99 11.52 17.31
N SER A 84 -13.12 12.21 17.09
CA SER A 84 -13.62 12.49 15.74
C SER A 84 -12.61 13.32 14.94
N LEU A 85 -12.33 12.89 13.72
CA LEU A 85 -11.41 13.55 12.79
C LEU A 85 -12.20 14.16 11.61
N PRO A 86 -11.86 15.37 11.14
CA PRO A 86 -12.41 15.86 9.88
C PRO A 86 -11.79 15.06 8.73
N THR A 87 -12.57 14.18 8.09
CA THR A 87 -12.06 13.33 7.02
C THR A 87 -12.66 13.66 5.66
N VAL A 88 -11.88 13.39 4.62
CA VAL A 88 -12.28 13.48 3.21
C VAL A 88 -11.95 12.15 2.54
N ALA A 89 -12.97 11.47 2.03
CA ALA A 89 -12.81 10.20 1.31
C ALA A 89 -12.62 10.45 -0.18
N VAL A 90 -11.65 9.76 -0.78
CA VAL A 90 -11.43 9.77 -2.24
C VAL A 90 -11.45 8.34 -2.76
N ILE A 91 -12.38 8.05 -3.66
CA ILE A 91 -12.65 6.72 -4.21
C ILE A 91 -12.32 6.76 -5.69
N ALA A 92 -11.09 6.50 -6.05
CA ALA A 92 -10.63 6.63 -7.42
C ALA A 92 -9.45 5.69 -7.74
N PRO A 93 -9.22 5.33 -9.01
CA PRO A 93 -7.99 4.73 -9.46
C PRO A 93 -6.81 5.74 -9.40
N ASN A 94 -5.67 5.40 -10.01
CA ASN A 94 -4.49 6.27 -10.03
C ASN A 94 -4.68 7.47 -11.00
N LEU A 95 -5.51 8.40 -10.61
CA LEU A 95 -5.78 9.66 -11.32
C LEU A 95 -5.02 10.83 -10.71
N PRO A 96 -4.76 11.91 -11.46
CA PRO A 96 -4.15 13.14 -10.92
C PRO A 96 -4.88 13.69 -9.69
N ALA A 97 -6.21 13.63 -9.65
CA ALA A 97 -7.02 14.08 -8.51
C ALA A 97 -6.73 13.27 -7.23
N MET A 98 -6.49 11.94 -7.33
CA MET A 98 -6.08 11.11 -6.19
C MET A 98 -4.70 11.54 -5.67
N LEU A 99 -3.75 11.82 -6.57
CA LEU A 99 -2.43 12.33 -6.17
C LEU A 99 -2.54 13.70 -5.50
N MET A 100 -3.33 14.63 -6.09
CA MET A 100 -3.58 15.96 -5.52
C MET A 100 -4.20 15.88 -4.12
N ALA A 101 -5.09 14.91 -3.88
CA ALA A 101 -5.75 14.71 -2.59
C ALA A 101 -4.77 14.41 -1.45
N HIS A 102 -3.65 13.72 -1.73
CA HIS A 102 -2.59 13.45 -0.73
C HIS A 102 -1.93 14.72 -0.18
N TYR A 103 -2.08 15.82 -0.88
CA TYR A 103 -1.59 17.15 -0.47
C TYR A 103 -2.74 18.06 -0.02
N ALA A 104 -3.80 18.15 -0.83
CA ALA A 104 -4.87 19.13 -0.64
C ALA A 104 -5.68 18.86 0.63
N VAL A 105 -6.02 17.60 0.90
CA VAL A 105 -6.83 17.24 2.07
C VAL A 105 -6.09 17.57 3.37
N PRO A 106 -4.83 17.14 3.58
CA PRO A 106 -4.10 17.52 4.78
C PRO A 106 -3.75 19.01 4.82
N ALA A 107 -3.54 19.68 3.66
CA ALA A 107 -3.31 21.12 3.63
C ALA A 107 -4.54 21.94 4.06
N ALA A 108 -5.76 21.40 3.91
CA ALA A 108 -7.00 21.95 4.47
C ALA A 108 -7.20 21.60 5.96
N GLY A 109 -6.26 20.88 6.58
CA GLY A 109 -6.33 20.43 7.96
C GLY A 109 -7.32 19.26 8.18
N ALA A 110 -7.54 18.44 7.17
CA ALA A 110 -8.35 17.23 7.24
C ALA A 110 -7.49 15.96 7.08
N VAL A 111 -8.07 14.79 7.32
CA VAL A 111 -7.41 13.49 7.16
C VAL A 111 -7.92 12.84 5.88
N LEU A 112 -7.02 12.44 4.99
CA LEU A 112 -7.38 11.76 3.75
C LEU A 112 -7.76 10.30 4.01
N VAL A 113 -8.88 9.86 3.45
CA VAL A 113 -9.32 8.46 3.43
C VAL A 113 -9.29 7.97 1.97
N PRO A 114 -8.15 7.44 1.50
CA PRO A 114 -8.04 6.95 0.13
C PRO A 114 -8.65 5.55 0.04
N LEU A 115 -9.63 5.37 -0.85
CA LEU A 115 -10.41 4.15 -0.93
C LEU A 115 -10.35 3.50 -2.31
N ASN A 116 -10.39 2.19 -2.29
CA ASN A 116 -10.44 1.35 -3.47
C ASN A 116 -11.78 1.48 -4.20
N PRO A 117 -11.80 1.81 -5.50
CA PRO A 117 -13.05 1.91 -6.28
C PRO A 117 -13.76 0.57 -6.50
N ARG A 118 -13.14 -0.57 -6.14
CA ARG A 118 -13.74 -1.90 -6.24
C ARG A 118 -14.45 -2.37 -4.96
N LEU A 119 -14.52 -1.53 -3.93
CA LEU A 119 -15.25 -1.86 -2.71
C LEU A 119 -16.75 -1.96 -3.00
N SER A 120 -17.41 -2.92 -2.33
CA SER A 120 -18.87 -3.05 -2.40
C SER A 120 -19.56 -1.88 -1.67
N THR A 121 -20.81 -1.61 -2.02
CA THR A 121 -21.64 -0.59 -1.34
C THR A 121 -21.65 -0.80 0.18
N ARG A 122 -21.72 -2.05 0.65
CA ARG A 122 -21.72 -2.38 2.08
C ARG A 122 -20.39 -2.04 2.78
N GLU A 123 -19.26 -2.27 2.11
CA GLU A 123 -17.94 -1.90 2.64
C GLU A 123 -17.79 -0.38 2.66
N LEU A 124 -18.23 0.30 1.60
CA LEU A 124 -18.24 1.76 1.52
C LEU A 124 -19.12 2.37 2.61
N ASP A 125 -20.34 1.87 2.81
CA ASP A 125 -21.27 2.30 3.85
C ASP A 125 -20.59 2.27 5.23
N TYR A 126 -19.99 1.13 5.59
CA TYR A 126 -19.26 0.97 6.85
C TYR A 126 -18.08 1.94 6.98
N ILE A 127 -17.24 2.03 5.93
CA ILE A 127 -16.02 2.83 5.99
C ILE A 127 -16.35 4.33 6.06
N LEU A 128 -17.31 4.81 5.27
CA LEU A 128 -17.70 6.21 5.25
C LEU A 128 -18.37 6.64 6.56
N GLU A 129 -19.15 5.75 7.20
CA GLU A 129 -19.70 5.98 8.52
C GLU A 129 -18.61 5.97 9.60
N HIS A 130 -17.76 4.94 9.63
CA HIS A 130 -16.69 4.80 10.62
C HIS A 130 -15.67 5.94 10.56
N SER A 131 -15.29 6.37 9.35
CA SER A 131 -14.36 7.47 9.13
C SER A 131 -15.00 8.86 9.35
N GLU A 132 -16.33 8.95 9.44
CA GLU A 132 -17.08 10.22 9.57
C GLU A 132 -16.79 11.20 8.40
N ALA A 133 -16.70 10.67 7.17
CA ALA A 133 -16.36 11.45 6.00
C ALA A 133 -17.34 12.62 5.77
N ARG A 134 -16.81 13.83 5.58
CA ARG A 134 -17.58 15.06 5.30
C ARG A 134 -17.66 15.39 3.84
N VAL A 135 -16.64 15.03 3.08
CA VAL A 135 -16.62 15.15 1.62
C VAL A 135 -16.24 13.78 1.06
N VAL A 136 -16.96 13.35 0.04
CA VAL A 136 -16.69 12.11 -0.68
C VAL A 136 -16.49 12.46 -2.15
N ILE A 137 -15.30 12.19 -2.67
CA ILE A 137 -14.95 12.42 -4.06
C ILE A 137 -14.82 11.04 -4.71
N ALA A 138 -15.65 10.77 -5.70
CA ALA A 138 -15.77 9.44 -6.29
C ALA A 138 -15.61 9.46 -7.80
N ASP A 139 -14.84 8.51 -8.32
CA ASP A 139 -14.81 8.22 -9.76
C ASP A 139 -16.23 7.98 -10.28
N SER A 140 -16.58 8.61 -11.41
CA SER A 140 -17.95 8.55 -11.93
C SER A 140 -18.40 7.13 -12.31
N SER A 141 -17.47 6.21 -12.55
CA SER A 141 -17.79 4.80 -12.82
C SER A 141 -18.34 4.02 -11.61
N VAL A 142 -18.12 4.52 -10.38
CA VAL A 142 -18.60 3.89 -9.14
C VAL A 142 -19.58 4.78 -8.37
N LEU A 143 -20.01 5.87 -8.96
CA LEU A 143 -20.83 6.89 -8.30
C LEU A 143 -22.14 6.34 -7.74
N ASP A 144 -22.82 5.43 -8.44
CA ASP A 144 -24.08 4.82 -7.98
C ASP A 144 -23.87 4.02 -6.69
N SER A 145 -22.78 3.25 -6.60
CA SER A 145 -22.45 2.47 -5.40
C SER A 145 -22.10 3.37 -4.21
N VAL A 146 -21.42 4.49 -4.48
CA VAL A 146 -21.06 5.48 -3.46
C VAL A 146 -22.30 6.23 -2.98
N ALA A 147 -23.16 6.67 -3.90
CA ALA A 147 -24.39 7.36 -3.55
C ALA A 147 -25.33 6.48 -2.71
N ALA A 148 -25.46 5.19 -3.06
CA ALA A 148 -26.21 4.24 -2.25
C ALA A 148 -25.58 4.02 -0.85
N ALA A 149 -24.25 4.09 -0.73
CA ALA A 149 -23.57 3.94 0.55
C ALA A 149 -23.73 5.16 1.48
N ILE A 150 -23.98 6.35 0.93
CA ILE A 150 -24.21 7.58 1.72
C ILE A 150 -25.69 7.93 1.88
N GLU A 151 -26.61 7.16 1.30
CA GLU A 151 -28.04 7.39 1.41
C GLU A 151 -28.48 7.44 2.89
N GLY A 152 -29.20 8.50 3.27
CA GLY A 152 -29.64 8.74 4.65
C GLY A 152 -28.55 9.23 5.61
N LYS A 153 -27.35 9.53 5.13
CA LYS A 153 -26.27 10.15 5.95
C LYS A 153 -26.25 11.67 5.70
N ASP A 154 -26.55 12.44 6.72
CA ASP A 154 -26.58 13.90 6.63
C ASP A 154 -25.18 14.53 6.63
N GLY A 155 -25.03 15.65 5.92
CA GLY A 155 -23.85 16.51 5.97
C GLY A 155 -22.64 15.98 5.20
N ILE A 156 -22.83 15.06 4.26
CA ILE A 156 -21.81 14.60 3.31
C ILE A 156 -21.98 15.39 2.00
N THR A 157 -20.88 15.97 1.53
CA THR A 157 -20.81 16.56 0.18
C THR A 157 -20.24 15.54 -0.78
N LEU A 158 -21.00 15.16 -1.81
CA LEU A 158 -20.57 14.24 -2.85
C LEU A 158 -20.06 15.03 -4.08
N VAL A 159 -18.89 14.65 -4.58
CA VAL A 159 -18.24 15.21 -5.78
C VAL A 159 -17.90 14.06 -6.72
N GLN A 160 -18.14 14.23 -8.02
CA GLN A 160 -17.82 13.21 -9.03
C GLN A 160 -16.52 13.51 -9.77
N LEU A 161 -15.78 12.45 -10.11
CA LEU A 161 -14.57 12.47 -10.94
C LEU A 161 -14.89 11.82 -12.30
N PRO A 162 -15.29 12.58 -13.32
CA PRO A 162 -15.37 12.07 -14.69
C PRO A 162 -13.95 11.88 -15.24
N ASP A 163 -13.81 11.03 -16.25
CA ASP A 163 -12.53 10.75 -16.92
C ASP A 163 -12.78 10.61 -18.43
N GLU A 164 -12.68 11.72 -19.12
CA GLU A 164 -12.92 11.79 -20.57
C GLU A 164 -11.94 10.90 -21.36
N GLN A 165 -10.71 10.76 -20.89
CA GLN A 165 -9.70 9.91 -21.55
C GLN A 165 -10.05 8.43 -21.48
N ALA A 166 -10.81 8.03 -20.46
CA ALA A 166 -11.32 6.67 -20.32
C ALA A 166 -12.77 6.55 -20.84
N GLY A 167 -13.36 7.60 -21.41
CA GLY A 167 -14.75 7.63 -21.87
C GLY A 167 -15.76 7.59 -20.72
N ILE A 168 -15.40 8.08 -19.54
CA ILE A 168 -16.26 8.11 -18.37
C ILE A 168 -16.85 9.52 -18.23
N GLU A 169 -18.07 9.65 -18.70
CA GLU A 169 -18.81 10.91 -18.69
C GLU A 169 -19.33 11.29 -17.29
N PRO A 170 -19.53 12.59 -17.01
CA PRO A 170 -20.18 13.02 -15.78
C PRO A 170 -21.64 12.57 -15.74
N VAL A 171 -22.08 12.11 -14.58
CA VAL A 171 -23.48 11.79 -14.31
C VAL A 171 -24.26 13.10 -14.13
N ARG A 172 -25.25 13.35 -14.99
CA ARG A 172 -25.97 14.65 -15.04
C ARG A 172 -26.97 14.85 -13.92
N GLU A 173 -27.63 13.77 -13.47
CA GLU A 173 -28.67 13.83 -12.43
C GLU A 173 -28.62 12.56 -11.59
N HIS A 174 -28.60 12.72 -10.28
CA HIS A 174 -28.78 11.61 -9.33
C HIS A 174 -30.28 11.34 -9.09
N SER A 175 -30.62 10.18 -8.54
CA SER A 175 -31.98 9.69 -8.27
C SER A 175 -32.88 10.66 -7.51
N HIS A 176 -32.32 11.71 -6.87
CA HIS A 176 -33.05 12.74 -6.13
C HIS A 176 -33.09 14.12 -6.82
N GLY A 177 -32.62 14.23 -8.08
CA GLY A 177 -32.64 15.47 -8.85
C GLY A 177 -31.61 16.53 -8.43
N GLU A 178 -30.72 16.23 -7.52
CA GLU A 178 -29.62 17.12 -7.14
C GLU A 178 -28.42 16.96 -8.10
N LYS A 179 -27.88 18.09 -8.55
CA LYS A 179 -26.66 18.12 -9.36
C LYS A 179 -25.46 17.77 -8.48
N ILE A 180 -24.72 16.72 -8.83
CA ILE A 180 -23.44 16.39 -8.22
C ILE A 180 -22.36 17.18 -8.99
N PRO A 181 -21.61 18.10 -8.34
CA PRO A 181 -20.56 18.84 -9.01
C PRO A 181 -19.45 17.90 -9.49
N THR A 182 -18.87 18.19 -10.65
CA THR A 182 -17.63 17.54 -11.08
C THR A 182 -16.46 18.05 -10.24
N PHE A 183 -15.36 17.32 -10.22
CA PHE A 183 -14.15 17.74 -9.50
C PHE A 183 -13.65 19.10 -10.00
N ASP A 184 -13.66 19.33 -11.31
CA ASP A 184 -13.22 20.60 -11.89
C ASP A 184 -14.14 21.75 -11.46
N GLU A 185 -15.47 21.55 -11.46
CA GLU A 185 -16.42 22.54 -10.93
C GLU A 185 -16.20 22.79 -9.43
N PHE A 186 -15.88 21.73 -8.66
CA PHE A 186 -15.65 21.82 -7.22
C PHE A 186 -14.39 22.62 -6.88
N ILE A 187 -13.30 22.44 -7.63
CA ILE A 187 -12.04 23.16 -7.41
C ILE A 187 -11.95 24.48 -8.17
N ASP A 188 -13.00 24.90 -8.90
CA ASP A 188 -13.03 26.18 -9.61
C ASP A 188 -13.26 27.36 -8.64
N VAL A 189 -12.28 27.55 -7.76
CA VAL A 189 -12.22 28.61 -6.75
C VAL A 189 -10.88 29.33 -6.81
N GLU A 190 -10.85 30.58 -6.39
CA GLU A 190 -9.57 31.30 -6.24
C GLU A 190 -8.76 30.66 -5.11
N PRO A 191 -7.51 30.25 -5.36
CA PRO A 191 -6.68 29.59 -4.37
C PRO A 191 -6.30 30.55 -3.23
N ARG A 192 -6.49 30.13 -1.98
CA ARG A 192 -5.96 30.86 -0.84
C ARG A 192 -4.44 30.67 -0.75
N GLU A 193 -3.75 31.74 -0.30
CA GLU A 193 -2.34 31.64 0.01
C GLU A 193 -2.10 30.59 1.11
N ALA A 194 -1.07 29.75 0.93
CA ALA A 194 -0.66 28.81 1.95
C ALA A 194 0.02 29.59 3.10
N GLY A 195 -0.67 29.70 4.23
CA GLY A 195 -0.18 30.34 5.45
C GLY A 195 0.58 29.39 6.37
N ARG A 196 1.18 29.93 7.43
CA ARG A 196 1.57 29.11 8.59
C ARG A 196 0.30 28.61 9.26
N ALA A 197 0.36 27.41 9.88
CA ALA A 197 -0.75 26.81 10.60
C ALA A 197 -1.48 27.86 11.47
N ALA A 198 -2.80 27.97 11.25
CA ALA A 198 -3.59 29.07 11.80
C ALA A 198 -3.59 29.05 13.34
N SER A 199 -3.21 30.19 13.93
CA SER A 199 -3.35 30.44 15.37
C SER A 199 -4.72 31.04 15.73
N SER A 200 -5.61 31.27 14.74
CA SER A 200 -6.82 32.09 14.90
C SER A 200 -8.14 31.34 14.97
N GLY A 201 -8.16 30.01 15.05
CA GLY A 201 -9.40 29.22 15.08
C GLY A 201 -10.11 29.08 13.73
N GLU A 202 -9.71 29.84 12.70
CA GLU A 202 -10.21 29.67 11.34
C GLU A 202 -9.34 28.69 10.54
N ARG A 203 -9.98 27.82 9.74
CA ARG A 203 -9.26 26.96 8.81
C ARG A 203 -8.68 27.75 7.65
N GLY A 204 -7.45 27.45 7.31
CA GLY A 204 -6.75 27.97 6.15
C GLY A 204 -5.99 26.86 5.44
N VAL A 205 -5.46 27.13 4.27
CA VAL A 205 -4.52 26.24 3.58
C VAL A 205 -3.15 26.36 4.23
N SER A 206 -2.53 25.23 4.59
CA SER A 206 -1.17 25.22 5.16
C SER A 206 -0.40 23.97 4.76
N TYR A 207 0.87 24.13 4.37
CA TYR A 207 1.80 23.02 4.15
C TYR A 207 2.63 22.68 5.41
N GLY A 208 2.48 23.46 6.47
CA GLY A 208 3.06 23.18 7.79
C GLY A 208 2.01 22.65 8.76
N VAL A 209 2.46 21.93 9.77
CA VAL A 209 1.64 21.45 10.88
C VAL A 209 2.17 21.95 12.20
N THR A 210 1.32 21.99 13.23
CA THR A 210 1.73 22.35 14.60
C THR A 210 2.27 21.16 15.37
N ASP A 211 1.76 19.96 15.06
CA ASP A 211 2.19 18.69 15.62
C ASP A 211 2.45 17.67 14.48
N GLU A 212 3.68 17.22 14.37
CA GLU A 212 4.10 16.25 13.36
C GLU A 212 3.55 14.83 13.61
N ASN A 213 3.03 14.56 14.80
CA ASN A 213 2.38 13.29 15.13
C ASN A 213 0.88 13.30 14.81
N SER A 214 0.31 14.45 14.42
CA SER A 214 -1.09 14.51 14.00
C SER A 214 -1.37 13.61 12.78
N PRO A 215 -2.60 13.06 12.68
CA PRO A 215 -2.99 12.22 11.56
C PRO A 215 -2.94 12.96 10.22
N ILE A 216 -2.40 12.30 9.19
CA ILE A 216 -2.39 12.78 7.80
C ILE A 216 -3.35 11.96 6.93
N THR A 217 -3.35 10.62 7.09
CA THR A 217 -4.23 9.72 6.33
C THR A 217 -4.77 8.61 7.21
N LEU A 218 -5.93 8.08 6.83
CA LEU A 218 -6.62 6.95 7.44
C LEU A 218 -6.84 5.86 6.39
N ASN A 219 -6.04 4.81 6.46
CA ASN A 219 -6.04 3.72 5.49
C ASN A 219 -6.79 2.51 6.03
N TYR A 220 -7.72 1.92 5.24
CA TYR A 220 -8.49 0.78 5.67
C TYR A 220 -7.87 -0.54 5.21
N THR A 221 -7.67 -1.48 6.15
CA THR A 221 -7.21 -2.84 5.84
C THR A 221 -8.38 -3.70 5.39
N SER A 222 -8.14 -4.60 4.46
CA SER A 222 -9.11 -5.62 4.03
C SER A 222 -9.28 -6.73 5.06
N GLY A 223 -9.58 -6.42 6.32
CA GLY A 223 -9.60 -7.32 7.46
C GLY A 223 -9.91 -8.80 7.11
N THR A 224 -9.00 -9.70 7.43
CA THR A 224 -9.12 -11.12 7.11
C THR A 224 -10.03 -11.87 8.10
N THR A 225 -10.46 -11.21 9.17
CA THR A 225 -11.20 -11.81 10.30
C THR A 225 -12.45 -11.02 10.71
N GLY A 226 -12.81 -9.93 10.02
CA GLY A 226 -13.92 -9.09 10.43
C GLY A 226 -14.09 -7.83 9.58
N ARG A 227 -14.59 -6.76 10.19
CA ARG A 227 -14.72 -5.45 9.57
C ARG A 227 -13.34 -4.84 9.29
N PRO A 228 -13.17 -4.04 8.23
CA PRO A 228 -11.93 -3.32 7.96
C PRO A 228 -11.53 -2.44 9.15
N LYS A 229 -10.24 -2.45 9.52
CA LYS A 229 -9.69 -1.55 10.53
C LYS A 229 -9.12 -0.30 9.86
N GLY A 230 -9.35 0.85 10.46
CA GLY A 230 -8.77 2.11 10.03
C GLY A 230 -7.39 2.33 10.65
N VAL A 231 -6.35 2.39 9.83
CA VAL A 231 -4.95 2.59 10.24
C VAL A 231 -4.58 4.05 10.09
N LEU A 232 -4.22 4.72 11.19
CA LEU A 232 -3.84 6.13 11.20
C LEU A 232 -2.35 6.32 10.91
N TYR A 233 -2.03 7.13 9.91
CA TYR A 233 -0.68 7.59 9.62
C TYR A 233 -0.47 9.01 10.14
N GLY A 234 0.73 9.29 10.69
CA GLY A 234 1.12 10.64 11.11
C GLY A 234 1.97 11.35 10.06
N HIS A 235 1.99 12.69 10.11
CA HIS A 235 2.81 13.51 9.21
C HIS A 235 4.31 13.17 9.31
N ARG A 236 4.83 12.98 10.54
CA ARG A 236 6.23 12.59 10.77
C ARG A 236 6.58 11.26 10.09
N GLY A 237 5.76 10.23 10.29
CA GLY A 237 5.96 8.92 9.69
C GLY A 237 5.94 8.97 8.17
N ALA A 238 4.95 9.67 7.59
CA ALA A 238 4.83 9.86 6.15
C ALA A 238 6.03 10.62 5.56
N TYR A 239 6.53 11.66 6.23
CA TYR A 239 7.71 12.41 5.81
C TYR A 239 8.96 11.52 5.78
N LEU A 240 9.25 10.81 6.87
CA LEU A 240 10.45 9.98 6.99
C LEU A 240 10.39 8.75 6.08
N ASN A 241 9.21 8.13 5.95
CA ASN A 241 9.03 7.04 5.00
C ASN A 241 9.25 7.50 3.55
N SER A 242 8.73 8.67 3.17
CA SER A 242 8.97 9.24 1.84
C SER A 242 10.46 9.44 1.55
N LEU A 243 11.25 9.93 2.52
CA LEU A 243 12.69 10.07 2.35
C LEU A 243 13.39 8.71 2.30
N GLY A 244 12.93 7.72 3.05
CA GLY A 244 13.38 6.33 2.93
C GLY A 244 13.14 5.76 1.54
N GLU A 245 11.95 6.00 0.96
CA GLU A 245 11.62 5.59 -0.41
C GLU A 245 12.51 6.31 -1.45
N VAL A 246 12.79 7.60 -1.28
CA VAL A 246 13.75 8.34 -2.14
C VAL A 246 15.12 7.66 -2.08
N PHE A 247 15.62 7.35 -0.89
CA PHE A 247 16.93 6.73 -0.70
C PHE A 247 17.00 5.32 -1.32
N HIS A 248 16.08 4.43 -0.95
CA HIS A 248 16.12 3.03 -1.35
C HIS A 248 15.77 2.79 -2.81
N ASN A 249 14.88 3.60 -3.40
CA ASN A 249 14.58 3.50 -4.83
C ASN A 249 15.56 4.30 -5.68
N GLY A 250 16.36 5.21 -5.11
CA GLY A 250 17.26 6.08 -5.83
C GLY A 250 16.51 7.15 -6.64
N PHE A 251 15.37 7.62 -6.14
CA PHE A 251 14.60 8.67 -6.83
C PHE A 251 15.39 9.98 -6.90
N ASP A 252 15.34 10.62 -8.06
CA ASP A 252 15.94 11.91 -8.33
C ASP A 252 15.06 12.76 -9.28
N GLY A 253 15.59 13.88 -9.73
CA GLY A 253 14.87 14.78 -10.65
C GLY A 253 14.67 14.22 -12.06
N ALA A 254 15.31 13.11 -12.43
CA ALA A 254 15.11 12.41 -13.71
C ALA A 254 14.10 11.26 -13.58
N THR A 255 13.65 10.96 -12.36
CA THR A 255 12.67 9.89 -12.10
C THR A 255 11.37 10.13 -12.85
N ARG A 256 10.94 9.14 -13.62
CA ARG A 256 9.60 9.03 -14.22
C ARG A 256 8.94 7.77 -13.69
N TYR A 257 8.03 7.97 -12.74
CA TYR A 257 7.41 6.91 -11.94
C TYR A 257 6.06 6.50 -12.52
N LEU A 258 5.95 5.27 -13.04
CA LEU A 258 4.70 4.71 -13.54
C LEU A 258 3.83 4.17 -12.40
N TRP A 259 2.62 4.70 -12.27
CA TRP A 259 1.67 4.34 -11.22
C TRP A 259 0.94 3.02 -11.49
N THR A 260 1.63 1.90 -11.37
CA THR A 260 1.04 0.55 -11.34
C THR A 260 0.60 0.14 -9.94
N LEU A 261 1.24 0.68 -8.90
CA LEU A 261 0.82 0.53 -7.51
C LEU A 261 -0.38 1.43 -7.21
N PRO A 262 -1.49 0.93 -6.61
CA PRO A 262 -2.63 1.78 -6.28
C PRO A 262 -2.28 2.87 -5.25
N MET A 263 -2.57 4.13 -5.56
CA MET A 263 -2.36 5.26 -4.65
C MET A 263 -3.22 5.15 -3.38
N PHE A 264 -4.39 4.52 -3.46
CA PHE A 264 -5.26 4.29 -2.31
C PHE A 264 -4.72 3.23 -1.33
N HIS A 265 -3.77 2.40 -1.73
CA HIS A 265 -3.19 1.37 -0.88
C HIS A 265 -1.92 1.89 -0.21
N CYS A 266 -1.96 2.08 1.12
CA CYS A 266 -0.82 2.62 1.90
C CYS A 266 -0.26 3.91 1.29
N ASN A 267 -1.12 4.77 0.72
CA ASN A 267 -0.71 6.02 0.04
C ASN A 267 0.33 5.78 -1.07
N GLY A 268 0.19 4.66 -1.80
CA GLY A 268 1.20 4.22 -2.77
C GLY A 268 2.58 4.01 -2.12
N TRP A 269 2.64 3.45 -0.91
CA TRP A 269 3.87 3.28 -0.11
C TRP A 269 4.60 4.60 0.16
N CYS A 270 3.86 5.70 0.30
CA CYS A 270 4.40 7.06 0.41
C CYS A 270 5.15 7.58 -0.84
N THR A 271 5.15 6.83 -1.97
CA THR A 271 5.76 7.32 -3.21
C THR A 271 4.97 8.48 -3.83
N THR A 272 3.70 8.71 -3.43
CA THR A 272 2.95 9.95 -3.74
C THR A 272 3.69 11.20 -3.29
N TRP A 273 4.39 11.14 -2.17
CA TRP A 273 5.19 12.23 -1.63
C TRP A 273 6.68 12.10 -2.00
N ALA A 274 7.21 10.88 -2.08
CA ALA A 274 8.63 10.63 -2.34
C ALA A 274 9.08 11.10 -3.73
N VAL A 275 8.32 10.78 -4.78
CA VAL A 275 8.61 11.21 -6.15
C VAL A 275 8.57 12.74 -6.25
N THR A 276 7.57 13.38 -5.62
CA THR A 276 7.51 14.84 -5.54
C THR A 276 8.70 15.44 -4.78
N ALA A 277 9.14 14.83 -3.65
CA ALA A 277 10.31 15.28 -2.89
C ALA A 277 11.58 15.28 -3.73
N ALA A 278 11.73 14.27 -4.59
CA ALA A 278 12.84 14.14 -5.54
C ALA A 278 12.75 15.11 -6.74
N GLY A 279 11.58 15.72 -6.99
CA GLY A 279 11.31 16.54 -8.17
C GLY A 279 11.12 15.69 -9.43
N GLY A 280 10.72 14.42 -9.30
CA GLY A 280 10.42 13.49 -10.39
C GLY A 280 9.05 13.72 -11.02
N THR A 281 8.71 12.93 -12.02
CA THR A 281 7.43 12.96 -12.73
C THR A 281 6.56 11.77 -12.34
N HIS A 282 5.32 12.01 -11.97
CA HIS A 282 4.30 11.00 -11.75
C HIS A 282 3.59 10.69 -13.07
N VAL A 283 3.73 9.50 -13.60
CA VAL A 283 3.00 9.02 -14.78
C VAL A 283 1.82 8.19 -14.30
N CYS A 284 0.63 8.78 -14.32
CA CYS A 284 -0.59 8.16 -13.84
C CYS A 284 -1.12 7.13 -14.84
N LEU A 285 -1.55 5.98 -14.32
CA LEU A 285 -2.12 4.89 -15.11
C LEU A 285 -3.44 4.44 -14.45
N ARG A 286 -4.56 4.68 -15.13
CA ARG A 286 -5.89 4.34 -14.60
C ARG A 286 -6.07 2.84 -14.33
N ALA A 287 -5.55 2.00 -15.21
CA ALA A 287 -5.68 0.56 -15.12
C ALA A 287 -4.36 -0.13 -15.52
N VAL A 288 -3.99 -1.14 -14.74
CA VAL A 288 -2.82 -1.98 -14.99
C VAL A 288 -3.16 -2.96 -16.11
N ARG A 289 -2.77 -2.64 -17.36
CA ARG A 289 -2.93 -3.46 -18.55
C ARG A 289 -1.60 -3.59 -19.26
N PRO A 290 -1.29 -4.76 -19.88
CA PRO A 290 -0.01 -5.00 -20.53
C PRO A 290 0.29 -3.98 -21.61
N ASP A 291 -0.65 -3.74 -22.54
CA ASP A 291 -0.55 -2.76 -23.62
C ASP A 291 -0.21 -1.34 -23.14
N ALA A 292 -0.90 -0.86 -22.10
CA ALA A 292 -0.68 0.47 -21.56
C ALA A 292 0.65 0.61 -20.79
N ILE A 293 1.11 -0.46 -20.13
CA ILE A 293 2.39 -0.48 -19.43
C ILE A 293 3.54 -0.42 -20.45
N TRP A 294 3.50 -1.25 -21.48
CA TRP A 294 4.55 -1.30 -22.50
C TRP A 294 4.57 -0.02 -23.34
N ASP A 295 3.40 0.54 -23.69
CA ASP A 295 3.34 1.87 -24.32
C ASP A 295 4.02 2.95 -23.47
N ALA A 296 3.81 2.92 -22.16
CA ALA A 296 4.47 3.87 -21.25
C ALA A 296 6.01 3.64 -21.20
N PHE A 297 6.47 2.39 -21.19
CA PHE A 297 7.91 2.07 -21.25
C PHE A 297 8.56 2.60 -22.52
N ASP A 298 7.91 2.41 -23.65
CA ASP A 298 8.44 2.79 -24.96
C ASP A 298 8.40 4.29 -25.22
N ASN A 299 7.34 4.97 -24.76
CA ASN A 299 7.04 6.33 -25.20
C ASN A 299 7.15 7.40 -24.12
N GLN A 300 7.19 7.03 -22.83
CA GLN A 300 7.18 8.00 -21.75
C GLN A 300 8.44 8.03 -20.88
N GLY A 301 9.49 7.28 -21.27
CA GLY A 301 10.78 7.27 -20.59
C GLY A 301 10.72 6.85 -19.13
N ILE A 302 9.90 5.86 -18.80
CA ILE A 302 9.73 5.33 -17.45
C ILE A 302 11.05 4.83 -16.89
N THR A 303 11.32 5.14 -15.63
CA THR A 303 12.53 4.71 -14.92
C THR A 303 12.21 3.81 -13.72
N HIS A 304 11.04 3.99 -13.12
CA HIS A 304 10.65 3.31 -11.89
C HIS A 304 9.18 2.95 -11.88
N LEU A 305 8.86 1.84 -11.21
CA LEU A 305 7.50 1.50 -10.80
C LEU A 305 7.53 0.62 -9.54
N CYS A 306 6.42 0.59 -8.83
CA CYS A 306 6.20 -0.35 -7.73
C CYS A 306 4.96 -1.20 -8.02
N GLY A 307 4.97 -2.46 -7.61
CA GLY A 307 3.82 -3.33 -7.84
C GLY A 307 3.90 -4.67 -7.13
N ALA A 308 2.75 -5.34 -7.04
CA ALA A 308 2.69 -6.73 -6.58
C ALA A 308 3.32 -7.69 -7.62
N PRO A 309 3.70 -8.93 -7.24
CA PRO A 309 4.21 -9.93 -8.19
C PRO A 309 3.30 -10.18 -9.40
N ALA A 310 1.98 -10.02 -9.25
CA ALA A 310 1.03 -10.09 -10.36
C ALA A 310 1.31 -9.03 -11.45
N VAL A 311 1.76 -7.83 -11.07
CA VAL A 311 2.17 -6.79 -12.03
C VAL A 311 3.43 -7.22 -12.77
N CYS A 312 4.39 -7.84 -12.04
CA CYS A 312 5.59 -8.41 -12.63
C CYS A 312 5.24 -9.48 -13.69
N SER A 313 4.29 -10.38 -13.38
CA SER A 313 3.80 -11.38 -14.34
C SER A 313 3.14 -10.73 -15.56
N ILE A 314 2.27 -9.73 -15.37
CA ILE A 314 1.64 -8.98 -16.46
C ILE A 314 2.69 -8.37 -17.41
N ILE A 315 3.78 -7.84 -16.87
CA ILE A 315 4.87 -7.24 -17.67
C ILE A 315 5.59 -8.30 -18.51
N VAL A 316 5.99 -9.44 -17.91
CA VAL A 316 6.79 -10.45 -18.62
C VAL A 316 5.97 -11.38 -19.51
N ASP A 317 4.66 -11.50 -19.27
CA ASP A 317 3.75 -12.36 -20.04
C ASP A 317 3.02 -11.59 -21.16
N ALA A 318 3.26 -10.27 -21.29
CA ALA A 318 2.68 -9.44 -22.33
C ALA A 318 3.14 -9.86 -23.73
N ASP A 319 2.26 -9.80 -24.71
CA ASP A 319 2.61 -10.03 -26.13
C ASP A 319 3.58 -8.94 -26.63
N GLU A 320 3.55 -7.75 -26.05
CA GLU A 320 4.41 -6.60 -26.33
C GLU A 320 5.81 -6.74 -25.71
N ALA A 321 6.04 -7.74 -24.84
CA ALA A 321 7.26 -7.86 -24.06
C ALA A 321 8.52 -8.00 -24.92
N HIS A 322 9.50 -7.13 -24.66
CA HIS A 322 10.80 -7.12 -25.34
C HIS A 322 11.92 -6.66 -24.38
N ALA A 323 13.15 -6.73 -24.81
CA ALA A 323 14.28 -6.24 -24.02
C ALA A 323 14.28 -4.71 -24.00
N LEU A 324 14.48 -4.11 -22.82
CA LEU A 324 14.51 -2.67 -22.62
C LEU A 324 15.84 -2.06 -23.10
N ASP A 325 15.78 -0.91 -23.75
CA ASP A 325 16.96 -0.12 -24.10
C ASP A 325 17.65 0.52 -22.87
N ASN A 326 16.84 0.89 -21.88
CA ASN A 326 17.31 1.47 -20.61
C ASN A 326 16.71 0.69 -19.45
N PRO A 327 17.48 0.45 -18.37
CA PRO A 327 16.98 -0.32 -17.24
C PRO A 327 15.86 0.42 -16.51
N ILE A 328 14.78 -0.31 -16.18
CA ILE A 328 13.67 0.17 -15.35
C ILE A 328 13.75 -0.55 -14.00
N ARG A 329 13.62 0.21 -12.91
CA ARG A 329 13.60 -0.36 -11.55
C ARG A 329 12.19 -0.72 -11.13
N ILE A 330 12.00 -1.98 -10.70
CA ILE A 330 10.75 -2.49 -10.14
C ILE A 330 10.95 -2.78 -8.65
N THR A 331 10.16 -2.13 -7.80
CA THR A 331 10.08 -2.49 -6.38
C THR A 331 8.80 -3.29 -6.15
N THR A 332 8.95 -4.53 -5.67
CA THR A 332 7.83 -5.48 -5.52
C THR A 332 7.62 -5.90 -4.07
N ALA A 333 6.34 -6.04 -3.69
CA ALA A 333 5.92 -6.48 -2.36
C ALA A 333 4.53 -7.15 -2.38
N GLY A 334 4.07 -7.57 -1.21
CA GLY A 334 2.74 -8.17 -1.01
C GLY A 334 2.74 -9.70 -1.04
N ALA A 335 3.69 -10.29 -1.74
CA ALA A 335 4.06 -11.71 -1.68
C ALA A 335 5.52 -11.86 -2.18
N PRO A 336 6.24 -12.92 -1.84
CA PRO A 336 7.54 -13.19 -2.44
C PRO A 336 7.37 -13.42 -3.95
N PRO A 337 8.13 -12.70 -4.80
CA PRO A 337 8.09 -12.97 -6.24
C PRO A 337 8.69 -14.35 -6.53
N ALA A 338 8.10 -15.06 -7.50
CA ALA A 338 8.65 -16.34 -7.93
C ALA A 338 10.05 -16.14 -8.54
N PRO A 339 11.04 -16.98 -8.21
CA PRO A 339 12.40 -16.86 -8.75
C PRO A 339 12.43 -16.80 -10.29
N SER A 340 11.58 -17.57 -10.97
CA SER A 340 11.45 -17.56 -12.43
C SER A 340 10.97 -16.23 -13.01
N ILE A 341 10.11 -15.50 -12.29
CA ILE A 341 9.67 -14.16 -12.69
C ILE A 341 10.81 -13.15 -12.53
N ILE A 342 11.58 -13.24 -11.43
CA ILE A 342 12.76 -12.39 -11.23
C ILE A 342 13.76 -12.59 -12.38
N GLU A 343 14.08 -13.83 -12.73
CA GLU A 343 15.03 -14.17 -13.80
C GLU A 343 14.57 -13.63 -15.17
N ARG A 344 13.28 -13.76 -15.50
CA ARG A 344 12.72 -13.24 -16.75
C ARG A 344 12.75 -11.72 -16.81
N LEU A 345 12.42 -11.03 -15.74
CA LEU A 345 12.47 -9.56 -15.66
C LEU A 345 13.91 -9.04 -15.78
N GLU A 346 14.87 -9.65 -15.06
CA GLU A 346 16.28 -9.28 -15.18
C GLU A 346 16.79 -9.49 -16.63
N SER A 347 16.39 -10.58 -17.29
CA SER A 347 16.74 -10.86 -18.68
C SER A 347 16.15 -9.85 -19.66
N ALA A 348 15.02 -9.23 -19.33
CA ALA A 348 14.39 -8.17 -20.10
C ALA A 348 14.94 -6.76 -19.78
N GLY A 349 15.89 -6.63 -18.82
CA GLY A 349 16.52 -5.36 -18.48
C GLY A 349 15.93 -4.64 -17.27
N PHE A 350 15.07 -5.29 -16.48
CA PHE A 350 14.54 -4.72 -15.25
C PHE A 350 15.46 -4.97 -14.06
N GLY A 351 15.66 -3.95 -13.22
CA GLY A 351 16.25 -4.12 -11.90
C GLY A 351 15.17 -4.36 -10.87
N ILE A 352 15.19 -5.51 -10.18
CA ILE A 352 14.14 -5.88 -9.22
C ILE A 352 14.65 -5.73 -7.80
N VAL A 353 13.79 -5.17 -6.93
CA VAL A 353 14.01 -5.10 -5.48
C VAL A 353 12.77 -5.62 -4.78
N HIS A 354 12.97 -6.57 -3.88
CA HIS A 354 11.90 -7.09 -3.03
C HIS A 354 11.87 -6.35 -1.69
N VAL A 355 10.68 -5.91 -1.29
CA VAL A 355 10.43 -5.22 -0.03
C VAL A 355 9.27 -5.90 0.71
N TYR A 356 9.21 -5.71 2.03
CA TYR A 356 8.14 -6.24 2.85
C TYR A 356 7.61 -5.18 3.80
N GLY A 357 6.31 -5.24 4.02
CA GLY A 357 5.60 -4.42 4.97
C GLY A 357 4.08 -4.65 4.90
N LEU A 358 3.36 -3.87 5.67
CA LEU A 358 1.91 -3.94 5.85
C LEU A 358 1.33 -2.52 5.85
N THR A 359 0.01 -2.43 5.85
CA THR A 359 -0.67 -1.13 6.00
C THR A 359 -0.24 -0.45 7.30
N GLU A 360 -0.10 -1.18 8.37
CA GLU A 360 0.27 -0.70 9.70
C GLU A 360 1.70 -0.13 9.78
N VAL A 361 2.51 -0.31 8.74
CA VAL A 361 3.88 0.22 8.66
C VAL A 361 4.13 1.07 7.40
N PHE A 362 3.08 1.72 6.90
CA PHE A 362 3.12 2.65 5.74
C PHE A 362 3.47 1.99 4.39
N GLY A 363 3.39 0.67 4.28
CA GLY A 363 3.88 -0.13 3.17
C GLY A 363 5.22 -0.76 3.52
N PRO A 364 6.29 -0.60 2.72
CA PRO A 364 7.60 -1.19 2.98
C PRO A 364 8.25 -0.70 4.28
N ILE A 365 8.85 -1.63 5.01
CA ILE A 365 9.67 -1.36 6.20
C ILE A 365 10.97 -2.17 6.18
N THR A 366 11.01 -3.27 5.41
CA THR A 366 12.24 -4.00 5.14
C THR A 366 12.49 -4.12 3.64
N ILE A 367 13.75 -4.28 3.27
CA ILE A 367 14.22 -4.35 1.89
C ILE A 367 15.26 -5.45 1.74
N CYS A 368 15.15 -6.24 0.67
CA CYS A 368 16.16 -7.19 0.29
C CYS A 368 17.29 -6.46 -0.45
N GLU A 369 18.24 -5.87 0.31
CA GLU A 369 19.40 -5.18 -0.26
C GLU A 369 20.29 -6.17 -1.00
N PRO A 370 20.55 -5.98 -2.30
CA PRO A 370 21.44 -6.86 -3.05
C PRO A 370 22.87 -6.82 -2.48
N GLN A 371 23.48 -7.99 -2.33
CA GLN A 371 24.86 -8.11 -1.89
C GLN A 371 25.80 -8.33 -3.08
N GLU A 372 27.01 -7.77 -3.02
CA GLU A 372 27.97 -7.84 -4.13
C GLU A 372 28.34 -9.30 -4.49
N GLU A 373 28.48 -10.15 -3.46
CA GLU A 373 28.77 -11.57 -3.62
C GLU A 373 27.65 -12.36 -4.31
N TRP A 374 26.40 -11.85 -4.34
CA TRP A 374 25.30 -12.53 -5.03
C TRP A 374 25.44 -12.48 -6.54
N LYS A 375 26.28 -11.59 -7.08
CA LYS A 375 26.56 -11.52 -8.51
C LYS A 375 27.31 -12.76 -9.04
N GLU A 376 28.04 -13.44 -8.15
CA GLU A 376 28.78 -14.66 -8.45
C GLU A 376 27.91 -15.93 -8.34
N LEU A 377 26.69 -15.83 -7.81
CA LEU A 377 25.75 -16.95 -7.67
C LEU A 377 25.16 -17.32 -9.03
N SER A 378 24.68 -18.58 -9.13
CA SER A 378 23.81 -18.95 -10.26
C SER A 378 22.56 -18.06 -10.29
N PRO A 379 21.93 -17.81 -11.46
CA PRO A 379 20.69 -17.03 -11.54
C PRO A 379 19.63 -17.54 -10.57
N GLN A 380 19.47 -18.86 -10.44
CA GLN A 380 18.52 -19.49 -9.54
C GLN A 380 18.83 -19.20 -8.07
N ASP A 381 20.09 -19.38 -7.63
CA ASP A 381 20.50 -19.12 -6.24
C ASP A 381 20.38 -17.64 -5.91
N ARG A 382 20.73 -16.75 -6.85
CA ARG A 382 20.55 -15.30 -6.69
C ARG A 382 19.08 -14.93 -6.53
N ALA A 383 18.20 -15.43 -7.38
CA ALA A 383 16.77 -15.19 -7.28
C ALA A 383 16.20 -15.69 -5.94
N GLN A 384 16.70 -16.81 -5.42
CA GLN A 384 16.31 -17.31 -4.10
C GLN A 384 16.75 -16.37 -2.98
N GLN A 385 17.96 -15.78 -3.05
CA GLN A 385 18.40 -14.76 -2.08
C GLN A 385 17.50 -13.50 -2.18
N MET A 386 17.24 -13.03 -3.40
CA MET A 386 16.44 -11.82 -3.67
C MET A 386 14.96 -11.98 -3.31
N SER A 387 14.44 -13.19 -3.15
CA SER A 387 13.06 -13.43 -2.71
C SER A 387 12.86 -13.25 -1.20
N ARG A 388 13.93 -13.08 -0.40
CA ARG A 388 13.84 -12.81 1.04
C ARG A 388 13.27 -11.41 1.29
N GLN A 389 12.76 -11.18 2.51
CA GLN A 389 12.23 -9.87 2.91
C GLN A 389 13.32 -8.90 3.39
N GLY A 390 14.54 -9.40 3.59
CA GLY A 390 15.74 -8.59 3.78
C GLY A 390 15.93 -8.03 5.19
N VAL A 391 16.29 -6.77 5.26
CA VAL A 391 16.68 -6.04 6.48
C VAL A 391 15.88 -4.74 6.62
N GLY A 392 15.88 -4.12 7.80
CA GLY A 392 15.19 -2.85 8.03
C GLY A 392 15.67 -1.74 7.08
N MET A 393 14.72 -0.98 6.54
CA MET A 393 15.01 0.23 5.77
C MET A 393 15.59 1.33 6.67
N VAL A 394 16.21 2.37 6.07
CA VAL A 394 16.91 3.45 6.81
C VAL A 394 16.06 4.20 7.83
N GLN A 395 14.74 4.25 7.65
CA GLN A 395 13.78 4.88 8.58
C GLN A 395 13.30 3.95 9.69
N ALA A 396 13.66 2.65 9.66
CA ALA A 396 13.21 1.61 10.57
C ALA A 396 14.36 1.03 11.39
N GLU A 397 14.05 0.42 12.52
CA GLU A 397 14.97 -0.45 13.22
C GLU A 397 15.08 -1.81 12.51
N SER A 398 16.11 -2.60 12.85
CA SER A 398 16.21 -3.97 12.35
C SER A 398 14.98 -4.78 12.80
N ALA A 399 14.32 -5.47 11.87
CA ALA A 399 13.27 -6.40 12.20
C ALA A 399 13.80 -7.50 13.14
N ARG A 400 12.94 -7.92 14.09
CA ARG A 400 13.24 -9.03 14.98
C ARG A 400 12.33 -10.22 14.65
N ILE A 401 12.84 -11.41 14.90
CA ILE A 401 12.03 -12.64 14.91
C ILE A 401 12.03 -13.12 16.37
N VAL A 402 10.85 -13.20 16.97
CA VAL A 402 10.71 -13.46 18.40
C VAL A 402 9.81 -14.66 18.70
N ASP A 403 10.08 -15.30 19.84
CA ASP A 403 9.19 -16.29 20.43
C ASP A 403 8.02 -15.64 21.17
N THR A 404 7.16 -16.44 21.79
CA THR A 404 5.99 -15.97 22.56
C THR A 404 6.35 -15.16 23.82
N GLU A 405 7.61 -15.20 24.25
CA GLU A 405 8.13 -14.45 25.41
C GLU A 405 8.92 -13.20 24.97
N MET A 406 8.87 -12.84 23.68
CA MET A 406 9.62 -11.72 23.07
C MET A 406 11.14 -11.89 23.09
N ASN A 407 11.68 -13.10 23.24
CA ASN A 407 13.08 -13.39 23.05
C ASN A 407 13.42 -13.57 21.57
N ASP A 408 14.56 -13.08 21.13
CA ASP A 408 15.05 -13.31 19.76
C ASP A 408 15.32 -14.80 19.52
N VAL A 409 14.81 -15.32 18.40
CA VAL A 409 15.15 -16.69 17.94
C VAL A 409 16.58 -16.75 17.39
N PRO A 410 17.22 -17.94 17.35
CA PRO A 410 18.52 -18.13 16.71
C PRO A 410 18.54 -17.64 15.25
N LYS A 411 19.67 -17.04 14.85
CA LYS A 411 19.90 -16.59 13.46
C LYS A 411 20.48 -17.74 12.61
N ASP A 412 19.74 -18.84 12.52
CA ASP A 412 20.16 -20.07 11.83
C ASP A 412 19.42 -20.30 10.49
N GLY A 413 18.38 -19.48 10.20
CA GLY A 413 17.52 -19.64 9.03
C GLY A 413 16.46 -20.74 9.19
N GLU A 414 16.33 -21.33 10.38
CA GLU A 414 15.46 -22.48 10.68
C GLU A 414 14.47 -22.16 11.81
N ALA A 415 14.96 -21.53 12.90
CA ALA A 415 14.16 -21.22 14.08
C ALA A 415 13.02 -20.26 13.73
N LEU A 416 11.78 -20.72 13.90
CA LEU A 416 10.57 -19.99 13.57
C LEU A 416 10.14 -19.09 14.73
N GLY A 417 9.76 -17.85 14.42
CA GLY A 417 9.15 -16.90 15.36
C GLY A 417 8.31 -15.88 14.66
N GLU A 418 7.64 -15.00 15.43
CA GLU A 418 6.88 -13.88 14.90
C GLU A 418 7.81 -12.74 14.46
N VAL A 419 7.52 -12.15 13.30
CA VAL A 419 8.17 -10.92 12.86
C VAL A 419 7.60 -9.75 13.63
N VAL A 420 8.46 -9.01 14.36
CA VAL A 420 8.06 -7.78 15.04
C VAL A 420 8.88 -6.61 14.52
N LEU A 421 8.23 -5.46 14.38
CA LEU A 421 8.74 -4.30 13.67
C LEU A 421 8.70 -3.05 14.57
N ARG A 422 9.69 -2.15 14.38
CA ARG A 422 9.72 -0.84 15.01
C ARG A 422 10.40 0.16 14.07
N GLY A 423 9.88 1.38 14.00
CA GLY A 423 10.45 2.41 13.14
C GLY A 423 9.64 3.69 13.13
N ASN A 424 10.14 4.69 12.40
CA ASN A 424 9.45 5.97 12.24
C ASN A 424 8.24 5.87 11.30
N ASN A 425 8.15 4.81 10.51
CA ASN A 425 7.09 4.49 9.56
C ASN A 425 6.17 3.39 10.11
N VAL A 426 5.84 3.42 11.39
CA VAL A 426 4.81 2.56 12.00
C VAL A 426 3.61 3.43 12.33
N MET A 427 2.40 2.89 12.16
CA MET A 427 1.12 3.59 12.39
C MET A 427 1.05 4.23 13.77
N ILE A 428 0.23 5.29 13.89
CA ILE A 428 -0.09 5.87 15.20
C ILE A 428 -1.00 4.93 16.01
N GLY A 429 -1.83 4.16 15.33
CA GLY A 429 -2.75 3.18 15.91
C GLY A 429 -3.95 2.90 15.01
N TYR A 430 -4.84 2.05 15.49
CA TYR A 430 -6.13 1.78 14.85
C TYR A 430 -7.17 2.81 15.29
N TYR A 431 -7.77 3.50 14.34
CA TYR A 431 -8.80 4.52 14.58
C TYR A 431 -10.02 3.89 15.25
N LYS A 432 -10.45 4.47 16.38
CA LYS A 432 -11.56 4.00 17.24
C LYS A 432 -11.41 2.58 17.80
N ASP A 433 -10.17 2.05 17.82
CA ASP A 433 -9.89 0.71 18.36
C ASP A 433 -8.60 0.71 19.20
N PRO A 434 -8.64 1.35 20.41
CA PRO A 434 -7.48 1.43 21.28
C PRO A 434 -7.05 0.07 21.83
N GLU A 435 -7.99 -0.87 22.05
CA GLU A 435 -7.67 -2.22 22.52
C GLU A 435 -6.86 -3.01 21.49
N ALA A 436 -7.27 -2.99 20.22
CA ALA A 436 -6.48 -3.62 19.15
C ALA A 436 -5.12 -2.93 18.95
N THR A 437 -5.04 -1.61 19.22
CA THR A 437 -3.78 -0.87 19.15
C THR A 437 -2.82 -1.34 20.23
N GLU A 438 -3.28 -1.45 21.48
CA GLU A 438 -2.46 -1.92 22.61
C GLU A 438 -1.95 -3.35 22.37
N GLN A 439 -2.82 -4.24 21.86
CA GLN A 439 -2.43 -5.61 21.51
C GLN A 439 -1.38 -5.63 20.41
N ALA A 440 -1.54 -4.79 19.36
CA ALA A 440 -0.62 -4.73 18.24
C ALA A 440 0.78 -4.20 18.63
N PHE A 441 0.90 -3.45 19.73
CA PHE A 441 2.15 -2.86 20.22
C PHE A 441 2.70 -3.51 21.49
N PHE A 442 2.30 -4.73 21.78
CA PHE A 442 2.79 -5.45 22.94
C PHE A 442 4.31 -5.47 23.00
N GLY A 443 4.89 -5.26 24.17
CA GLY A 443 6.35 -5.23 24.34
C GLY A 443 7.06 -4.06 23.64
N GLY A 444 6.34 -3.04 23.15
CA GLY A 444 6.90 -1.86 22.46
C GLY A 444 7.33 -2.11 21.01
N TRP A 445 6.86 -3.20 20.41
CA TRP A 445 7.06 -3.57 19.02
C TRP A 445 5.72 -3.82 18.34
N PHE A 446 5.62 -3.47 17.05
CA PHE A 446 4.45 -3.82 16.26
C PHE A 446 4.49 -5.31 15.90
N HIS A 447 3.46 -6.05 16.30
CA HIS A 447 3.25 -7.46 16.01
C HIS A 447 2.57 -7.65 14.66
N THR A 448 3.27 -8.28 13.71
CA THR A 448 2.77 -8.40 12.33
C THR A 448 1.77 -9.55 12.14
N GLY A 449 1.81 -10.56 13.02
CA GLY A 449 1.13 -11.83 12.83
C GLY A 449 1.72 -12.68 11.69
N ASP A 450 2.87 -12.28 11.13
CA ASP A 450 3.60 -13.05 10.13
C ASP A 450 4.73 -13.82 10.82
N LEU A 451 4.91 -15.09 10.47
CA LEU A 451 5.97 -15.95 10.97
C LEU A 451 7.13 -16.00 9.99
N GLY A 452 8.33 -16.00 10.52
CA GLY A 452 9.54 -16.03 9.72
C GLY A 452 10.75 -16.62 10.45
N VAL A 453 11.87 -16.61 9.76
CA VAL A 453 13.18 -17.02 10.28
C VAL A 453 14.21 -15.92 10.04
N MET A 454 15.23 -15.86 10.89
CA MET A 454 16.35 -14.94 10.74
C MET A 454 17.57 -15.71 10.22
N HIS A 455 18.12 -15.28 9.09
CA HIS A 455 19.34 -15.85 8.54
C HIS A 455 20.60 -15.32 9.27
N PRO A 456 21.75 -16.04 9.20
CA PRO A 456 22.99 -15.60 9.84
C PRO A 456 23.47 -14.20 9.44
N ASN A 457 23.16 -13.77 8.22
CA ASN A 457 23.49 -12.43 7.70
C ASN A 457 22.46 -11.34 8.09
N GLY A 458 21.49 -11.65 8.97
CA GLY A 458 20.49 -10.71 9.46
C GLY A 458 19.28 -10.52 8.54
N TYR A 459 19.20 -11.22 7.40
CA TYR A 459 18.05 -11.17 6.51
C TYR A 459 16.89 -11.97 7.10
N ILE A 460 15.71 -11.38 7.13
CA ILE A 460 14.49 -12.11 7.47
C ILE A 460 13.94 -12.82 6.24
N GLN A 461 13.33 -13.98 6.47
CA GLN A 461 12.54 -14.69 5.47
C GLN A 461 11.21 -15.11 6.07
N LEU A 462 10.11 -14.64 5.48
CA LEU A 462 8.78 -15.05 5.85
C LEU A 462 8.56 -16.52 5.51
N ARG A 463 7.89 -17.21 6.42
CA ARG A 463 7.46 -18.60 6.21
C ARG A 463 5.97 -18.68 5.98
N ASP A 464 5.17 -18.01 6.81
CA ASP A 464 3.72 -17.92 6.64
C ASP A 464 3.09 -16.88 7.56
N ARG A 465 1.78 -16.71 7.48
CA ARG A 465 1.00 -16.06 8.53
C ARG A 465 0.70 -17.05 9.64
N ALA A 466 0.74 -16.60 10.90
CA ALA A 466 0.44 -17.43 12.05
C ALA A 466 -0.90 -18.19 11.91
N LYS A 467 -1.91 -17.54 11.31
CA LYS A 467 -3.25 -18.12 11.06
C LYS A 467 -3.36 -19.01 9.81
N ASP A 468 -2.35 -18.99 8.94
CA ASP A 468 -2.33 -19.75 7.68
C ASP A 468 -1.37 -20.95 7.74
N ILE A 469 -0.55 -21.05 8.80
CA ILE A 469 0.23 -22.27 9.11
C ILE A 469 -0.71 -23.44 9.26
N ILE A 470 -0.39 -24.53 8.58
CA ILE A 470 -1.18 -25.78 8.59
C ILE A 470 -0.56 -26.70 9.64
N ILE A 471 -1.32 -27.05 10.67
CA ILE A 471 -0.84 -27.93 11.75
C ILE A 471 -1.26 -29.36 11.45
N SER A 472 -0.34 -30.15 10.92
CA SER A 472 -0.58 -31.53 10.50
C SER A 472 0.22 -32.52 11.33
N GLY A 473 -0.46 -33.28 12.17
CA GLY A 473 0.18 -34.32 12.99
C GLY A 473 1.19 -33.77 14.01
N GLY A 474 1.05 -32.52 14.42
CA GLY A 474 1.98 -31.82 15.31
C GLY A 474 3.12 -31.11 14.59
N GLU A 475 3.22 -31.23 13.27
CA GLU A 475 4.20 -30.51 12.44
C GLU A 475 3.59 -29.24 11.83
N ASN A 476 4.37 -28.17 11.79
CA ASN A 476 3.99 -26.93 11.15
C ASN A 476 4.36 -26.97 9.66
N ILE A 477 3.36 -26.81 8.79
CA ILE A 477 3.55 -26.75 7.34
C ILE A 477 3.30 -25.30 6.90
N SER A 478 4.30 -24.67 6.30
CA SER A 478 4.13 -23.37 5.64
C SER A 478 3.33 -23.56 4.35
N SER A 479 2.21 -22.87 4.26
CA SER A 479 1.43 -22.83 3.02
C SER A 479 2.22 -22.20 1.87
N ILE A 480 3.04 -21.18 2.17
CA ILE A 480 3.92 -20.49 1.20
C ILE A 480 4.99 -21.45 0.65
N GLU A 481 5.58 -22.29 1.49
CA GLU A 481 6.61 -23.26 1.05
C GLU A 481 6.03 -24.26 0.04
N VAL A 482 4.82 -24.74 0.29
CA VAL A 482 4.12 -25.66 -0.62
C VAL A 482 3.69 -24.94 -1.90
N GLU A 483 3.22 -23.69 -1.80
CA GLU A 483 2.91 -22.84 -2.96
C GLU A 483 4.14 -22.63 -3.84
N GLN A 484 5.29 -22.29 -3.27
CA GLN A 484 6.54 -22.12 -4.02
C GLN A 484 6.97 -23.40 -4.75
N ALA A 485 6.82 -24.56 -4.11
CA ALA A 485 7.10 -25.82 -4.74
C ALA A 485 6.17 -26.06 -5.95
N LEU A 486 4.88 -25.76 -5.81
CA LEU A 486 3.91 -25.87 -6.91
C LEU A 486 4.16 -24.85 -8.02
N TYR A 487 4.50 -23.60 -7.69
CA TYR A 487 4.85 -22.57 -8.68
C TYR A 487 6.09 -22.90 -9.52
N SER A 488 6.99 -23.77 -9.03
CA SER A 488 8.14 -24.23 -9.80
C SER A 488 7.77 -25.17 -10.95
N HIS A 489 6.52 -25.62 -11.04
CA HIS A 489 6.04 -26.41 -12.16
C HIS A 489 5.64 -25.52 -13.33
N PRO A 490 6.09 -25.77 -14.57
CA PRO A 490 5.88 -24.90 -15.73
C PRO A 490 4.40 -24.68 -16.10
N ASP A 491 3.54 -25.62 -15.74
CA ASP A 491 2.11 -25.57 -16.03
C ASP A 491 1.27 -24.91 -14.91
N VAL A 492 1.89 -24.38 -13.86
CA VAL A 492 1.21 -23.67 -12.77
C VAL A 492 1.37 -22.16 -12.96
N ILE A 493 0.25 -21.47 -13.22
CA ILE A 493 0.22 -20.00 -13.32
C ILE A 493 -0.04 -19.36 -11.97
N ASP A 494 -0.94 -19.98 -11.17
CA ASP A 494 -1.33 -19.44 -9.88
C ASP A 494 -1.67 -20.58 -8.91
N VAL A 495 -1.39 -20.35 -7.61
CA VAL A 495 -1.65 -21.36 -6.59
C VAL A 495 -1.90 -20.73 -5.23
N ALA A 496 -2.79 -21.35 -4.47
CA ALA A 496 -2.99 -21.07 -3.05
C ALA A 496 -3.12 -22.39 -2.29
N VAL A 497 -2.44 -22.49 -1.16
CA VAL A 497 -2.50 -23.66 -0.27
C VAL A 497 -3.17 -23.26 1.04
N ILE A 498 -4.12 -24.08 1.49
CA ILE A 498 -4.87 -23.88 2.74
C ILE A 498 -4.82 -25.14 3.60
N GLY A 499 -4.95 -24.95 4.92
CA GLY A 499 -5.22 -26.05 5.85
C GLY A 499 -6.71 -26.40 5.81
N VAL A 500 -7.00 -27.68 5.68
CA VAL A 500 -8.36 -28.24 5.79
C VAL A 500 -8.39 -29.27 6.90
N ALA A 501 -9.44 -29.24 7.74
CA ALA A 501 -9.60 -30.15 8.86
C ALA A 501 -9.53 -31.62 8.44
N HIS A 502 -8.77 -32.42 9.19
CA HIS A 502 -8.58 -33.87 8.94
C HIS A 502 -8.64 -34.66 10.24
N GLU A 503 -9.49 -35.68 10.30
CA GLU A 503 -9.78 -36.45 11.53
C GLU A 503 -8.54 -37.00 12.25
N LYS A 504 -7.54 -37.46 11.50
CA LYS A 504 -6.33 -38.09 12.07
C LYS A 504 -5.20 -37.10 12.33
N TRP A 505 -5.07 -36.06 11.51
CA TRP A 505 -3.87 -35.21 11.49
C TRP A 505 -4.12 -33.77 12.00
N GLY A 506 -5.36 -33.42 12.41
CA GLY A 506 -5.77 -32.05 12.73
C GLY A 506 -6.09 -31.29 11.46
N GLU A 507 -5.06 -30.97 10.70
CA GLU A 507 -5.20 -30.35 9.36
C GLU A 507 -4.34 -31.07 8.32
N ARG A 508 -4.70 -30.89 7.04
CA ARG A 508 -3.89 -31.30 5.89
C ARG A 508 -3.87 -30.18 4.84
N PRO A 509 -2.75 -30.03 4.11
CA PRO A 509 -2.66 -29.05 3.03
C PRO A 509 -3.53 -29.45 1.85
N VAL A 510 -4.28 -28.47 1.31
CA VAL A 510 -5.06 -28.59 0.07
C VAL A 510 -4.61 -27.45 -0.84
N ALA A 511 -4.27 -27.78 -2.09
CA ALA A 511 -3.83 -26.81 -3.09
C ALA A 511 -4.97 -26.45 -4.05
N HIS A 512 -5.16 -25.15 -4.27
CA HIS A 512 -6.01 -24.59 -5.34
C HIS A 512 -5.09 -24.05 -6.42
N VAL A 513 -5.18 -24.56 -7.64
CA VAL A 513 -4.22 -24.31 -8.73
C VAL A 513 -4.92 -23.76 -9.96
N VAL A 514 -4.35 -22.72 -10.56
CA VAL A 514 -4.68 -22.25 -11.91
C VAL A 514 -3.61 -22.76 -12.87
N ARG A 515 -4.04 -23.48 -13.90
CA ARG A 515 -3.14 -24.05 -14.91
C ARG A 515 -2.92 -23.11 -16.09
N SER A 516 -1.78 -23.26 -16.77
CA SER A 516 -1.55 -22.63 -18.07
C SER A 516 -2.60 -23.08 -19.11
N ALA A 517 -2.93 -22.18 -20.04
CA ALA A 517 -3.90 -22.48 -21.09
C ALA A 517 -3.47 -23.69 -21.92
N GLY A 518 -4.36 -24.68 -22.04
CA GLY A 518 -4.09 -25.93 -22.76
C GLY A 518 -3.30 -26.98 -21.99
N SER A 519 -2.88 -26.72 -20.75
CA SER A 519 -2.21 -27.72 -19.91
C SER A 519 -3.17 -28.86 -19.52
N SER A 520 -2.65 -30.09 -19.54
CA SER A 520 -3.31 -31.29 -19.08
C SER A 520 -2.76 -31.84 -17.76
N VAL A 521 -1.89 -31.06 -17.07
CA VAL A 521 -1.27 -31.50 -15.81
C VAL A 521 -2.35 -31.93 -14.79
N THR A 522 -2.11 -33.04 -14.16
CA THR A 522 -3.03 -33.65 -13.19
C THR A 522 -2.65 -33.30 -11.77
N GLY A 523 -3.59 -33.41 -10.83
CA GLY A 523 -3.30 -33.20 -9.42
C GLY A 523 -2.27 -34.19 -8.86
N GLU A 524 -2.21 -35.43 -9.37
CA GLU A 524 -1.20 -36.39 -8.93
C GLU A 524 0.20 -36.03 -9.42
N GLU A 525 0.35 -35.55 -10.66
CA GLU A 525 1.64 -35.06 -11.16
C GLU A 525 2.16 -33.87 -10.34
N LEU A 526 1.28 -32.94 -9.97
CA LEU A 526 1.66 -31.82 -9.10
C LEU A 526 2.01 -32.29 -7.68
N ARG A 527 1.31 -33.25 -7.14
CA ARG A 527 1.65 -33.85 -5.83
C ARG A 527 2.99 -34.59 -5.87
N GLU A 528 3.29 -35.31 -6.94
CA GLU A 528 4.60 -35.93 -7.13
C GLU A 528 5.72 -34.87 -7.26
N HIS A 529 5.48 -33.81 -8.03
CA HIS A 529 6.38 -32.67 -8.15
C HIS A 529 6.73 -32.03 -6.78
N VAL A 530 5.73 -31.89 -5.89
CA VAL A 530 5.96 -31.44 -4.50
C VAL A 530 6.73 -32.48 -3.71
N ARG A 531 6.43 -33.77 -3.85
CA ARG A 531 7.08 -34.87 -3.11
C ARG A 531 8.56 -35.01 -3.41
N GLU A 532 8.98 -34.65 -4.64
CA GLU A 532 10.38 -34.63 -5.04
C GLU A 532 11.18 -33.49 -4.36
N ARG A 533 10.48 -32.44 -3.86
CA ARG A 533 11.08 -31.20 -3.37
C ARG A 533 10.90 -30.99 -1.87
N LEU A 534 9.82 -31.50 -1.31
CA LEU A 534 9.45 -31.31 0.08
C LEU A 534 9.20 -32.64 0.80
N SER A 535 9.26 -32.61 2.11
CA SER A 535 8.95 -33.77 2.96
C SER A 535 7.51 -34.25 2.74
N GLY A 536 7.30 -35.57 2.80
CA GLY A 536 6.02 -36.22 2.44
C GLY A 536 4.79 -35.71 3.21
N PHE A 537 4.96 -35.20 4.45
CA PHE A 537 3.87 -34.63 5.23
C PHE A 537 3.41 -33.26 4.73
N LYS A 538 4.24 -32.56 3.93
CA LYS A 538 3.94 -31.28 3.29
C LYS A 538 3.20 -31.42 1.95
N VAL A 539 3.15 -32.62 1.40
CA VAL A 539 2.48 -32.87 0.11
C VAL A 539 0.97 -32.66 0.27
N PRO A 540 0.34 -31.86 -0.61
CA PRO A 540 -1.10 -31.63 -0.56
C PRO A 540 -1.89 -32.93 -0.66
N ASP A 541 -2.90 -33.08 0.19
CA ASP A 541 -3.83 -34.25 0.08
C ASP A 541 -4.66 -34.17 -1.18
N THR A 542 -5.04 -32.94 -1.56
CA THR A 542 -5.88 -32.68 -2.73
C THR A 542 -5.35 -31.48 -3.50
N VAL A 543 -5.41 -31.59 -4.83
CA VAL A 543 -5.19 -30.47 -5.75
C VAL A 543 -6.49 -30.19 -6.49
N THR A 544 -7.04 -28.99 -6.31
CA THR A 544 -8.25 -28.53 -6.98
C THR A 544 -7.86 -27.51 -8.05
N PHE A 545 -8.42 -27.65 -9.24
CA PHE A 545 -8.17 -26.72 -10.34
C PHE A 545 -9.31 -25.70 -10.46
N SER A 546 -8.95 -24.45 -10.73
CA SER A 546 -9.86 -23.32 -10.96
C SER A 546 -9.36 -22.48 -12.12
N ASP A 547 -10.25 -21.70 -12.73
CA ASP A 547 -9.88 -20.75 -13.79
C ASP A 547 -9.18 -19.51 -13.19
N GLU A 548 -9.54 -19.14 -11.95
CA GLU A 548 -8.94 -18.03 -11.19
C GLU A 548 -9.00 -18.27 -9.68
N LEU A 549 -8.16 -17.59 -8.92
CA LEU A 549 -8.20 -17.58 -7.46
C LEU A 549 -8.87 -16.29 -6.96
N PRO A 550 -9.67 -16.35 -5.86
CA PRO A 550 -10.27 -15.17 -5.27
C PRO A 550 -9.20 -14.24 -4.70
N ARG A 551 -9.18 -12.99 -5.16
CA ARG A 551 -8.16 -12.00 -4.76
C ARG A 551 -8.78 -10.77 -4.14
N THR A 552 -7.97 -10.10 -3.32
CA THR A 552 -8.24 -8.72 -2.94
C THR A 552 -7.96 -7.79 -4.13
N ALA A 553 -8.43 -6.56 -4.07
CA ALA A 553 -8.14 -5.57 -5.09
C ALA A 553 -6.65 -5.23 -5.25
N THR A 554 -5.84 -5.56 -4.25
CA THR A 554 -4.37 -5.44 -4.29
C THR A 554 -3.67 -6.69 -4.83
N GLY A 555 -4.45 -7.66 -5.35
CA GLY A 555 -3.93 -8.89 -5.95
C GLY A 555 -3.63 -10.03 -4.96
N LYS A 556 -3.83 -9.84 -3.64
CA LYS A 556 -3.58 -10.87 -2.63
C LYS A 556 -4.69 -11.93 -2.62
N VAL A 557 -4.33 -13.22 -2.61
CA VAL A 557 -5.30 -14.32 -2.55
C VAL A 557 -6.09 -14.28 -1.23
N ARG A 558 -7.41 -14.42 -1.32
CA ARG A 558 -8.34 -14.48 -0.18
C ARG A 558 -8.51 -15.95 0.27
N LYS A 559 -7.48 -16.49 0.95
CA LYS A 559 -7.49 -17.91 1.43
C LYS A 559 -8.71 -18.26 2.29
N ASN A 560 -9.29 -17.27 2.99
CA ASN A 560 -10.52 -17.46 3.77
C ASN A 560 -11.73 -17.87 2.92
N LEU A 561 -11.80 -17.49 1.64
CA LEU A 561 -12.86 -17.89 0.72
C LEU A 561 -12.62 -19.29 0.12
N LEU A 562 -11.43 -19.83 0.26
CA LEU A 562 -11.08 -21.18 -0.20
C LEU A 562 -11.29 -22.24 0.89
N ARG A 563 -11.44 -21.82 2.15
CA ARG A 563 -11.63 -22.74 3.30
C ARG A 563 -13.06 -23.25 3.48
N GLY A 564 -14.02 -22.80 2.66
CA GLY A 564 -15.42 -23.22 2.67
C GLY A 564 -16.29 -22.41 3.62
#